data_3addabd4eac2bc2deaf3bf055924ec51
#
_entry.id   3addabd4eac2bc2deaf3bf055924ec51
#
_cell.length_a   1.000
_cell.length_b   1.000
_cell.length_c   1.000
_cell.angle_alpha   90.00
_cell.angle_beta   90.00
_cell.angle_gamma   90.00
#
_symmetry.space_group_name_H-M   'P 1'
#
loop_
_entity.id
_entity.type
_entity.pdbx_description
1 polymer ?
#
loop_
_entity_poly.entity_id
_entity_poly.type
_entity_poly.pdbx_seq_one_letter_code
_entity_poly.pdbx_strand_id
1 'polypeptide(L)'
;MREIKLRTSQRPRPLPPGRWAMTQRWNDLLFAHWQATPGAVGRLLPEGLQVDTFQGSAWLGVVPFWMDRIKIRGVPPIPGARSFPELNLRTYVRDHRTGMQGVYFFSLDASNLLAVAIARSCYHLPYYWAEMRIEQQSEREFAFYSRRRLTRTPVIFKARYRGLGPTRRLAESRSGTLEYFLTERYYLFAHNRGGELVRAGIHHVPWPLEDAEAEIERNDLAEAIGIQLPDQQPVLHYSRRLAVYLWPAELVRPALSPRRAPAVVTPSG
;
A
#
# COMPACT_ATOMS: atom_id res chain seq x y z
N MET A 1 18.40 -16.05 -18.18
CA MET A 1 17.84 -15.48 -16.91
C MET A 1 16.74 -16.42 -16.44
N ARG A 2 16.95 -17.18 -15.34
CA ARG A 2 15.94 -18.12 -14.84
C ARG A 2 14.65 -17.35 -14.48
N GLU A 3 13.54 -17.76 -15.05
CA GLU A 3 12.22 -17.27 -14.70
C GLU A 3 11.93 -17.65 -13.24
N ILE A 4 11.80 -16.63 -12.38
CA ILE A 4 11.49 -16.88 -10.95
C ILE A 4 10.05 -17.35 -10.91
N LYS A 5 9.82 -18.64 -10.60
CA LYS A 5 8.49 -19.16 -10.33
C LYS A 5 7.95 -18.50 -9.06
N LEU A 6 7.02 -17.57 -9.22
CA LEU A 6 6.35 -16.91 -8.11
C LEU A 6 5.24 -17.84 -7.58
N ARG A 7 5.18 -17.99 -6.25
CA ARG A 7 4.07 -18.71 -5.61
C ARG A 7 2.82 -17.81 -5.64
N THR A 8 1.77 -18.23 -6.34
CA THR A 8 0.58 -17.41 -6.60
C THR A 8 -0.72 -17.99 -6.05
N SER A 9 -0.67 -19.17 -5.43
CA SER A 9 -1.86 -19.88 -4.95
C SER A 9 -2.71 -19.09 -3.94
N GLN A 10 -2.10 -18.15 -3.20
CA GLN A 10 -2.77 -17.30 -2.22
C GLN A 10 -3.52 -16.12 -2.86
N ARG A 11 -3.25 -15.79 -4.13
CA ARG A 11 -3.82 -14.61 -4.77
C ARG A 11 -5.27 -14.84 -5.17
N PRO A 12 -6.17 -13.89 -4.92
CA PRO A 12 -7.55 -13.97 -5.40
C PRO A 12 -7.67 -13.77 -6.92
N ARG A 13 -6.61 -13.26 -7.57
CA ARG A 13 -6.54 -13.01 -9.02
C ARG A 13 -5.16 -13.38 -9.56
N PRO A 14 -5.05 -13.74 -10.85
CA PRO A 14 -3.77 -13.98 -11.52
C PRO A 14 -2.78 -12.81 -11.37
N LEU A 15 -1.52 -13.09 -11.64
CA LEU A 15 -0.51 -12.01 -11.75
C LEU A 15 -0.90 -11.02 -12.86
N PRO A 16 -0.53 -9.74 -12.73
CA PRO A 16 -0.67 -8.80 -13.82
C PRO A 16 0.05 -9.30 -15.08
N PRO A 17 -0.46 -8.96 -16.27
CA PRO A 17 0.20 -9.35 -17.52
C PRO A 17 1.60 -8.71 -17.64
N GLY A 18 2.48 -9.35 -18.37
CA GLY A 18 3.83 -8.86 -18.61
C GLY A 18 4.80 -9.11 -17.47
N ARG A 19 5.92 -8.40 -17.51
CA ARG A 19 7.03 -8.58 -16.57
C ARG A 19 6.94 -7.54 -15.44
N TRP A 20 7.37 -7.93 -14.24
CA TRP A 20 7.53 -6.98 -13.14
C TRP A 20 8.56 -5.88 -13.51
N ALA A 21 8.34 -4.67 -13.05
CA ALA A 21 9.24 -3.52 -13.28
C ALA A 21 10.26 -3.36 -12.17
N MET A 22 9.88 -3.64 -10.93
CA MET A 22 10.71 -3.40 -9.76
C MET A 22 10.54 -4.52 -8.73
N THR A 23 11.62 -4.79 -7.98
CA THR A 23 11.58 -5.61 -6.77
C THR A 23 12.10 -4.82 -5.60
N GLN A 24 11.55 -5.10 -4.42
CA GLN A 24 11.94 -4.50 -3.14
C GLN A 24 11.93 -5.57 -2.06
N ARG A 25 12.63 -5.31 -0.97
CA ARG A 25 12.48 -6.07 0.26
C ARG A 25 12.07 -5.10 1.35
N TRP A 26 10.92 -5.37 1.97
CA TRP A 26 10.41 -4.61 3.09
C TRP A 26 10.81 -5.29 4.39
N ASN A 27 11.28 -4.52 5.35
CA ASN A 27 11.82 -5.03 6.59
C ASN A 27 11.21 -4.29 7.78
N ASP A 28 11.05 -5.03 8.88
CA ASP A 28 10.65 -4.55 10.20
C ASP A 28 9.42 -3.65 10.16
N LEU A 29 8.40 -4.15 9.46
CA LEU A 29 7.20 -3.41 9.12
C LEU A 29 6.18 -3.55 10.24
N LEU A 30 5.70 -2.41 10.76
CA LEU A 30 4.54 -2.34 11.61
C LEU A 30 3.30 -2.05 10.76
N PHE A 31 2.23 -2.78 11.02
CA PHE A 31 0.88 -2.43 10.63
C PHE A 31 0.15 -1.87 11.85
N ALA A 32 -0.22 -0.60 11.81
CA ALA A 32 -1.08 0.02 12.80
C ALA A 32 -2.38 0.46 12.13
N HIS A 33 -3.51 -0.14 12.51
CA HIS A 33 -4.79 0.06 11.82
C HIS A 33 -5.86 0.57 12.77
N TRP A 34 -6.56 1.62 12.34
CA TRP A 34 -7.71 2.20 13.02
C TRP A 34 -8.96 2.05 12.18
N GLN A 35 -10.08 1.82 12.85
CA GLN A 35 -11.39 1.94 12.22
C GLN A 35 -11.69 3.41 11.90
N ALA A 36 -12.39 3.62 10.80
CA ALA A 36 -12.88 4.93 10.39
C ALA A 36 -14.28 4.82 9.81
N THR A 37 -15.01 5.91 9.80
CA THR A 37 -16.33 5.98 9.15
C THR A 37 -16.18 5.89 7.63
N PRO A 38 -16.87 4.96 6.94
CA PRO A 38 -16.78 4.83 5.49
C PRO A 38 -17.06 6.15 4.74
N GLY A 39 -18.03 6.94 5.23
CA GLY A 39 -18.35 8.25 4.65
C GLY A 39 -17.22 9.28 4.78
N ALA A 40 -16.47 9.28 5.89
CA ALA A 40 -15.33 10.18 6.06
C ALA A 40 -14.19 9.83 5.10
N VAL A 41 -13.85 8.55 4.99
CA VAL A 41 -12.81 8.07 4.07
C VAL A 41 -13.26 8.24 2.61
N GLY A 42 -14.52 7.90 2.31
CA GLY A 42 -15.06 7.95 0.95
C GLY A 42 -15.02 9.33 0.31
N ARG A 43 -15.23 10.40 1.09
CA ARG A 43 -15.12 11.79 0.59
C ARG A 43 -13.71 12.19 0.14
N LEU A 44 -12.70 11.48 0.59
CA LEU A 44 -11.30 11.72 0.24
C LEU A 44 -10.83 10.85 -0.93
N LEU A 45 -11.65 9.87 -1.33
CA LEU A 45 -11.31 9.01 -2.45
C LEU A 45 -11.68 9.69 -3.77
N PRO A 46 -10.88 9.46 -4.77
CA PRO A 46 -11.14 9.96 -6.09
C PRO A 46 -12.25 9.17 -6.81
N GLU A 47 -12.78 9.77 -7.86
CA GLU A 47 -13.75 9.14 -8.73
C GLU A 47 -13.24 7.77 -9.24
N GLY A 48 -14.12 6.79 -9.28
CA GLY A 48 -13.80 5.42 -9.72
C GLY A 48 -13.40 4.47 -8.58
N LEU A 49 -13.10 4.98 -7.39
CA LEU A 49 -12.83 4.16 -6.21
C LEU A 49 -13.97 4.28 -5.19
N GLN A 50 -14.26 3.19 -4.54
CA GLN A 50 -15.11 3.14 -3.36
C GLN A 50 -14.36 2.51 -2.19
N VAL A 51 -14.75 2.90 -0.99
CA VAL A 51 -14.19 2.31 0.23
C VAL A 51 -14.50 0.82 0.26
N ASP A 52 -13.48 -0.01 0.47
CA ASP A 52 -13.66 -1.40 0.82
C ASP A 52 -13.77 -1.51 2.34
N THR A 53 -14.81 -2.14 2.84
CA THR A 53 -15.11 -2.21 4.28
C THR A 53 -14.99 -3.63 4.81
N PHE A 54 -14.64 -3.75 6.08
CA PHE A 54 -14.71 -4.99 6.83
C PHE A 54 -15.69 -4.82 7.98
N GLN A 55 -16.73 -5.67 8.01
CA GLN A 55 -17.83 -5.57 9.00
C GLN A 55 -18.44 -4.16 9.09
N GLY A 56 -18.62 -3.50 7.94
CA GLY A 56 -19.22 -2.17 7.86
C GLY A 56 -18.28 -1.00 8.18
N SER A 57 -17.05 -1.23 8.63
CA SER A 57 -16.07 -0.20 8.94
C SER A 57 -15.05 -0.02 7.83
N ALA A 58 -14.68 1.24 7.55
CA ALA A 58 -13.47 1.56 6.81
C ALA A 58 -12.24 1.42 7.73
N TRP A 59 -11.07 1.32 7.13
CA TRP A 59 -9.82 1.16 7.87
C TRP A 59 -8.74 2.08 7.33
N LEU A 60 -8.03 2.74 8.24
CA LEU A 60 -6.83 3.50 7.95
C LEU A 60 -5.61 2.74 8.47
N GLY A 61 -4.61 2.60 7.64
CA GLY A 61 -3.34 1.95 8.01
C GLY A 61 -2.20 2.95 8.01
N VAL A 62 -1.50 3.05 9.14
CA VAL A 62 -0.20 3.71 9.26
C VAL A 62 0.86 2.63 9.31
N VAL A 63 1.80 2.68 8.36
CA VAL A 63 2.72 1.56 8.11
C VAL A 63 4.15 2.08 8.01
N PRO A 64 4.89 2.19 9.12
CA PRO A 64 6.32 2.45 9.12
C PRO A 64 7.11 1.17 8.82
N PHE A 65 8.14 1.29 8.01
CA PHE A 65 9.08 0.22 7.66
C PHE A 65 10.34 0.79 7.04
N TRP A 66 11.29 -0.04 6.73
CA TRP A 66 12.40 0.32 5.85
C TRP A 66 12.53 -0.70 4.72
N MET A 67 13.02 -0.24 3.58
CA MET A 67 13.21 -1.09 2.42
C MET A 67 14.66 -1.14 2.00
N ASP A 68 15.04 -2.27 1.42
CA ASP A 68 16.34 -2.46 0.78
C ASP A 68 16.22 -3.36 -0.47
N ARG A 69 17.37 -3.71 -1.06
CA ARG A 69 17.46 -4.55 -2.26
C ARG A 69 16.55 -4.09 -3.39
N ILE A 70 16.39 -2.78 -3.52
CA ILE A 70 15.57 -2.18 -4.58
C ILE A 70 16.27 -2.41 -5.90
N LYS A 71 15.56 -3.07 -6.83
CA LYS A 71 16.05 -3.33 -8.19
C LYS A 71 14.99 -2.94 -9.20
N ILE A 72 15.33 -2.05 -10.10
CA ILE A 72 14.50 -1.70 -11.26
C ILE A 72 15.01 -2.55 -12.43
N ARG A 73 14.09 -3.20 -13.14
CA ARG A 73 14.42 -4.06 -14.27
C ARG A 73 15.10 -3.25 -15.38
N GLY A 74 16.26 -3.71 -15.83
CA GLY A 74 17.01 -3.06 -16.90
C GLY A 74 17.80 -1.82 -16.49
N VAL A 75 17.76 -1.45 -15.18
CA VAL A 75 18.50 -0.30 -14.65
C VAL A 75 19.59 -0.81 -13.70
N PRO A 76 20.84 -0.33 -13.83
CA PRO A 76 21.90 -0.61 -12.87
C PRO A 76 21.49 -0.15 -11.45
N PRO A 77 22.09 -0.72 -10.38
CA PRO A 77 21.85 -0.27 -9.03
C PRO A 77 22.13 1.24 -8.88
N ILE A 78 21.15 1.99 -8.37
CA ILE A 78 21.26 3.44 -8.18
C ILE A 78 22.01 3.69 -6.86
N PRO A 79 23.19 4.35 -6.87
CA PRO A 79 23.88 4.74 -5.65
C PRO A 79 22.97 5.62 -4.77
N GLY A 80 23.02 5.41 -3.44
CA GLY A 80 22.21 6.18 -2.48
C GLY A 80 20.72 5.78 -2.37
N ALA A 81 20.17 5.01 -3.32
CA ALA A 81 18.78 4.53 -3.27
C ALA A 81 18.65 3.06 -2.82
N ARG A 82 19.67 2.52 -2.14
CA ARG A 82 19.73 1.09 -1.82
C ARG A 82 18.90 0.68 -0.61
N SER A 83 18.75 1.59 0.34
CA SER A 83 18.00 1.34 1.57
C SER A 83 17.55 2.67 2.18
N PHE A 84 16.28 2.76 2.58
CA PHE A 84 15.73 3.93 3.26
C PHE A 84 14.43 3.57 4.00
N PRO A 85 14.07 4.32 5.05
CA PRO A 85 12.77 4.21 5.71
C PRO A 85 11.65 4.83 4.87
N GLU A 86 10.46 4.25 5.00
CA GLU A 86 9.21 4.71 4.42
C GLU A 86 8.08 4.64 5.44
N LEU A 87 7.13 5.56 5.35
CA LEU A 87 5.95 5.61 6.19
C LEU A 87 4.72 5.88 5.34
N ASN A 88 3.74 4.97 5.38
CA ASN A 88 2.54 5.06 4.58
C ASN A 88 1.32 5.41 5.43
N LEU A 89 0.48 6.32 4.93
CA LEU A 89 -0.92 6.42 5.32
C LEU A 89 -1.78 5.90 4.18
N ARG A 90 -2.54 4.82 4.42
CA ARG A 90 -3.30 4.13 3.38
C ARG A 90 -4.70 3.75 3.84
N THR A 91 -5.57 3.48 2.89
CA THR A 91 -6.87 2.87 3.10
C THR A 91 -7.12 1.75 2.09
N TYR A 92 -8.22 1.06 2.27
CA TYR A 92 -8.62 -0.10 1.48
C TYR A 92 -9.74 0.31 0.55
N VAL A 93 -9.58 -0.04 -0.72
CA VAL A 93 -10.48 0.42 -1.78
C VAL A 93 -10.83 -0.71 -2.73
N ARG A 94 -11.93 -0.47 -3.44
CA ARG A 94 -12.38 -1.29 -4.55
C ARG A 94 -12.64 -0.40 -5.77
N ASP A 95 -12.11 -0.77 -6.91
CA ASP A 95 -12.53 -0.17 -8.17
C ASP A 95 -14.01 -0.52 -8.42
N HIS A 96 -14.87 0.48 -8.50
CA HIS A 96 -16.32 0.29 -8.59
C HIS A 96 -16.76 -0.44 -9.87
N ARG A 97 -15.96 -0.39 -10.94
CA ARG A 97 -16.25 -1.00 -12.24
C ARG A 97 -15.85 -2.47 -12.32
N THR A 98 -14.67 -2.78 -11.81
CA THR A 98 -14.07 -4.12 -11.91
C THR A 98 -14.21 -4.95 -10.64
N GLY A 99 -14.62 -4.35 -9.52
CA GLY A 99 -14.62 -4.95 -8.20
C GLY A 99 -13.22 -5.30 -7.69
N MET A 100 -12.16 -4.78 -8.33
CA MET A 100 -10.78 -5.07 -7.96
C MET A 100 -10.41 -4.40 -6.66
N GLN A 101 -10.00 -5.19 -5.67
CA GLN A 101 -9.59 -4.73 -4.35
C GLN A 101 -8.12 -4.33 -4.36
N GLY A 102 -7.78 -3.28 -3.61
CA GLY A 102 -6.42 -2.81 -3.45
C GLY A 102 -6.27 -1.82 -2.30
N VAL A 103 -5.14 -1.15 -2.26
CA VAL A 103 -4.88 -0.05 -1.34
C VAL A 103 -4.83 1.27 -2.10
N TYR A 104 -5.28 2.32 -1.44
CA TYR A 104 -5.10 3.69 -1.88
C TYR A 104 -4.25 4.42 -0.83
N PHE A 105 -3.20 5.12 -1.30
CA PHE A 105 -2.31 5.86 -0.42
C PHE A 105 -2.73 7.33 -0.36
N PHE A 106 -3.01 7.81 0.84
CA PHE A 106 -3.16 9.26 1.08
C PHE A 106 -1.81 9.94 1.12
N SER A 107 -0.78 9.24 1.62
CA SER A 107 0.60 9.72 1.60
C SER A 107 1.60 8.59 1.78
N LEU A 108 2.81 8.81 1.24
CA LEU A 108 3.98 8.00 1.47
C LEU A 108 5.13 8.95 1.79
N ASP A 109 5.66 8.86 3.00
CA ASP A 109 6.82 9.64 3.41
C ASP A 109 8.08 8.82 3.19
N ALA A 110 9.10 9.39 2.56
CA ALA A 110 10.37 8.73 2.33
C ALA A 110 11.54 9.70 2.54
N SER A 111 12.65 9.17 3.06
CA SER A 111 13.85 9.98 3.29
C SER A 111 14.70 10.18 2.04
N ASN A 112 14.49 9.40 1.00
CA ASN A 112 15.29 9.43 -0.22
C ASN A 112 14.61 10.28 -1.31
N LEU A 113 15.15 11.46 -1.60
CA LEU A 113 14.62 12.39 -2.61
C LEU A 113 14.55 11.79 -4.01
N LEU A 114 15.53 10.98 -4.41
CA LEU A 114 15.57 10.37 -5.73
C LEU A 114 14.47 9.31 -5.86
N ALA A 115 14.29 8.49 -4.81
CA ALA A 115 13.19 7.53 -4.76
C ALA A 115 11.83 8.23 -4.81
N VAL A 116 11.66 9.33 -4.08
CA VAL A 116 10.46 10.19 -4.13
C VAL A 116 10.19 10.68 -5.55
N ALA A 117 11.20 11.20 -6.24
CA ALA A 117 11.05 11.71 -7.61
C ALA A 117 10.65 10.60 -8.61
N ILE A 118 11.31 9.44 -8.54
CA ILE A 118 11.01 8.28 -9.40
C ILE A 118 9.58 7.77 -9.15
N ALA A 119 9.22 7.58 -7.88
CA ALA A 119 7.90 7.06 -7.52
C ALA A 119 6.75 8.00 -7.91
N ARG A 120 6.94 9.31 -7.76
CA ARG A 120 5.99 10.32 -8.25
C ARG A 120 5.83 10.28 -9.77
N SER A 121 6.91 10.06 -10.50
CA SER A 121 6.90 10.08 -11.96
C SER A 121 6.39 8.77 -12.57
N CYS A 122 6.75 7.62 -12.00
CA CYS A 122 6.46 6.30 -12.57
C CYS A 122 5.17 5.66 -12.05
N TYR A 123 4.81 5.93 -10.78
CA TYR A 123 3.65 5.32 -10.12
C TYR A 123 2.59 6.33 -9.72
N HIS A 124 2.84 7.64 -9.91
CA HIS A 124 1.92 8.74 -9.55
C HIS A 124 1.49 8.74 -8.07
N LEU A 125 2.31 8.17 -7.20
CA LEU A 125 2.03 8.05 -5.78
C LEU A 125 2.30 9.37 -5.04
N PRO A 126 1.51 9.71 -4.01
CA PRO A 126 1.64 10.95 -3.24
C PRO A 126 2.80 10.87 -2.23
N TYR A 127 4.02 10.80 -2.74
CA TYR A 127 5.22 10.78 -1.91
C TYR A 127 5.55 12.16 -1.37
N TYR A 128 5.96 12.21 -0.11
CA TYR A 128 6.51 13.38 0.57
C TYR A 128 7.96 13.11 0.96
N TRP A 129 8.80 14.11 0.76
CA TRP A 129 10.14 14.05 1.33
C TRP A 129 10.07 14.30 2.83
N ALA A 130 10.68 13.40 3.61
CA ALA A 130 10.68 13.49 5.05
C ALA A 130 12.08 13.25 5.64
N GLU A 131 12.37 13.91 6.74
CA GLU A 131 13.45 13.51 7.63
C GLU A 131 12.97 12.28 8.40
N MET A 132 13.71 11.18 8.28
CA MET A 132 13.28 9.93 8.89
C MET A 132 14.45 9.21 9.53
N ARG A 133 14.17 8.52 10.64
CA ARG A 133 15.10 7.66 11.34
C ARG A 133 14.38 6.38 11.75
N ILE A 134 15.09 5.28 11.65
CA ILE A 134 14.71 4.00 12.24
C ILE A 134 15.91 3.47 12.99
N GLU A 135 15.75 3.24 14.28
CA GLU A 135 16.82 2.79 15.17
C GLU A 135 16.39 1.48 15.81
N GLN A 136 17.20 0.45 15.63
CA GLN A 136 16.98 -0.82 16.29
C GLN A 136 17.41 -0.72 17.74
N GLN A 137 16.47 -0.89 18.67
CA GLN A 137 16.72 -0.84 20.12
C GLN A 137 17.09 -2.22 20.67
N SER A 138 16.50 -3.27 20.10
CA SER A 138 16.81 -4.68 20.38
C SER A 138 16.57 -5.54 19.15
N GLU A 139 16.68 -6.85 19.23
CA GLU A 139 16.51 -7.75 18.07
C GLU A 139 15.20 -7.54 17.30
N ARG A 140 14.11 -7.14 17.99
CA ARG A 140 12.77 -6.99 17.42
C ARG A 140 12.10 -5.68 17.75
N GLU A 141 12.79 -4.75 18.38
CA GLU A 141 12.26 -3.47 18.84
C GLU A 141 12.92 -2.33 18.08
N PHE A 142 12.07 -1.41 17.59
CA PHE A 142 12.48 -0.30 16.74
C PHE A 142 11.88 1.01 17.26
N ALA A 143 12.70 2.07 17.24
CA ALA A 143 12.22 3.44 17.35
C ALA A 143 12.16 4.03 15.94
N PHE A 144 11.01 4.59 15.58
CA PHE A 144 10.75 5.17 14.27
C PHE A 144 10.35 6.64 14.41
N TYR A 145 10.97 7.48 13.58
CA TYR A 145 10.68 8.90 13.50
C TYR A 145 10.55 9.34 12.05
N SER A 146 9.51 10.13 11.76
CA SER A 146 9.32 10.81 10.47
C SER A 146 8.82 12.23 10.70
N ARG A 147 9.38 13.19 9.94
CA ARG A 147 8.90 14.58 9.87
C ARG A 147 8.93 15.04 8.42
N ARG A 148 7.77 15.34 7.87
CA ARG A 148 7.68 15.89 6.51
C ARG A 148 8.44 17.20 6.39
N ARG A 149 9.15 17.31 5.28
CA ARG A 149 9.81 18.55 4.86
C ARG A 149 8.94 19.27 3.84
N LEU A 150 9.13 20.58 3.72
CA LEU A 150 8.45 21.43 2.74
C LEU A 150 6.91 21.46 2.88
N THR A 151 6.38 21.23 4.06
CA THR A 151 4.98 21.41 4.42
C THR A 151 4.80 22.66 5.29
N ARG A 152 3.66 23.35 5.14
CA ARG A 152 3.36 24.54 5.97
C ARG A 152 3.20 24.17 7.44
N THR A 153 2.49 23.09 7.71
CA THR A 153 2.33 22.54 9.06
C THR A 153 3.19 21.29 9.18
N PRO A 154 3.97 21.13 10.25
CA PRO A 154 4.72 19.90 10.50
C PRO A 154 3.78 18.70 10.58
N VAL A 155 4.10 17.63 9.86
CA VAL A 155 3.43 16.32 9.96
C VAL A 155 4.47 15.37 10.50
N ILE A 156 4.25 14.89 11.72
CA ILE A 156 5.22 14.08 12.47
C ILE A 156 4.57 12.73 12.82
N PHE A 157 5.39 11.70 12.70
CA PHE A 157 5.12 10.39 13.29
C PHE A 157 6.27 9.97 14.17
N LYS A 158 5.98 9.53 15.38
CA LYS A 158 6.97 9.02 16.34
C LYS A 158 6.38 7.83 17.08
N ALA A 159 7.07 6.69 17.02
CA ALA A 159 6.63 5.48 17.68
C ALA A 159 7.81 4.58 18.06
N ARG A 160 7.60 3.75 19.08
CA ARG A 160 8.39 2.57 19.37
C ARG A 160 7.50 1.37 19.14
N TYR A 161 8.02 0.31 18.54
CA TYR A 161 7.25 -0.89 18.29
C TYR A 161 8.12 -2.13 18.29
N ARG A 162 7.49 -3.27 18.56
CA ARG A 162 8.16 -4.57 18.52
C ARG A 162 7.24 -5.68 18.04
N GLY A 163 7.84 -6.69 17.40
CA GLY A 163 7.19 -7.96 17.12
C GLY A 163 7.30 -8.90 18.31
N LEU A 164 6.21 -9.58 18.63
CA LEU A 164 6.12 -10.47 19.80
C LEU A 164 6.40 -11.94 19.48
N GLY A 165 6.43 -12.30 18.15
CA GLY A 165 6.52 -13.71 17.73
C GLY A 165 5.42 -14.58 18.37
N PRO A 166 5.35 -15.86 18.03
CA PRO A 166 5.96 -16.45 16.85
C PRO A 166 5.35 -15.93 15.55
N THR A 167 6.10 -16.05 14.46
CA THR A 167 5.61 -15.68 13.13
C THR A 167 4.50 -16.63 12.68
N ARG A 168 3.34 -16.09 12.33
CA ARG A 168 2.23 -16.82 11.72
C ARG A 168 2.21 -16.54 10.21
N ARG A 169 2.12 -17.59 9.40
CA ARG A 169 1.98 -17.43 7.95
C ARG A 169 0.50 -17.31 7.60
N LEU A 170 0.10 -16.17 7.05
CA LEU A 170 -1.28 -15.94 6.60
C LEU A 170 -1.75 -16.89 5.49
N ALA A 171 -0.87 -17.71 4.88
CA ALA A 171 -1.30 -18.76 3.94
C ALA A 171 -2.35 -19.71 4.55
N GLU A 172 -2.41 -19.77 5.86
CA GLU A 172 -3.37 -20.53 6.64
C GLU A 172 -4.53 -19.64 7.12
N SER A 173 -4.42 -18.31 7.01
CA SER A 173 -5.50 -17.40 7.37
C SER A 173 -6.55 -17.42 6.27
N ARG A 174 -7.71 -17.82 6.66
CA ARG A 174 -8.89 -17.96 5.82
C ARG A 174 -9.28 -16.59 5.27
N SER A 175 -9.60 -16.52 3.98
CA SER A 175 -10.36 -15.40 3.42
C SER A 175 -11.55 -15.11 4.33
N GLY A 176 -11.71 -13.85 4.80
CA GLY A 176 -12.78 -13.46 5.72
C GLY A 176 -12.31 -13.02 7.10
N THR A 177 -11.02 -13.15 7.43
CA THR A 177 -10.45 -12.57 8.65
C THR A 177 -10.05 -11.10 8.44
N LEU A 178 -9.98 -10.36 9.53
CA LEU A 178 -9.54 -8.96 9.50
C LEU A 178 -8.09 -8.85 9.01
N GLU A 179 -7.20 -9.73 9.48
CA GLU A 179 -5.81 -9.75 9.07
C GLU A 179 -5.66 -9.92 7.56
N TYR A 180 -6.42 -10.85 6.96
CA TYR A 180 -6.43 -11.04 5.52
C TYR A 180 -6.91 -9.78 4.80
N PHE A 181 -7.99 -9.17 5.29
CA PHE A 181 -8.53 -7.92 4.73
C PHE A 181 -7.49 -6.79 4.77
N LEU A 182 -6.75 -6.64 5.87
CA LEU A 182 -5.80 -5.56 6.09
C LEU A 182 -4.46 -5.75 5.36
N THR A 183 -4.08 -6.98 5.04
CA THR A 183 -2.70 -7.26 4.58
C THR A 183 -2.61 -7.90 3.20
N GLU A 184 -3.57 -8.74 2.81
CA GLU A 184 -3.52 -9.46 1.52
C GLU A 184 -4.09 -8.61 0.37
N ARG A 185 -3.37 -7.55 0.02
CA ARG A 185 -3.70 -6.62 -1.06
C ARG A 185 -2.64 -6.67 -2.15
N TYR A 186 -3.08 -6.86 -3.38
CA TYR A 186 -2.21 -7.13 -4.52
C TYR A 186 -2.28 -6.08 -5.62
N TYR A 187 -2.97 -4.96 -5.35
CA TYR A 187 -3.02 -3.79 -6.20
C TYR A 187 -2.92 -2.52 -5.38
N LEU A 188 -2.23 -1.54 -5.92
CA LEU A 188 -2.29 -0.16 -5.45
C LEU A 188 -3.01 0.69 -6.49
N PHE A 189 -3.71 1.71 -6.02
CA PHE A 189 -4.39 2.70 -6.84
C PHE A 189 -3.85 4.09 -6.55
N ALA A 190 -3.74 4.90 -7.59
CA ALA A 190 -3.33 6.30 -7.53
C ALA A 190 -4.00 7.09 -8.67
N HIS A 191 -3.74 8.40 -8.73
CA HIS A 191 -4.11 9.24 -9.86
C HIS A 191 -2.87 9.80 -10.53
N ASN A 192 -2.90 9.82 -11.85
CA ASN A 192 -1.88 10.53 -12.58
C ASN A 192 -2.11 12.05 -12.50
N ARG A 193 -1.20 12.84 -13.07
CA ARG A 193 -1.31 14.32 -13.08
C ARG A 193 -2.53 14.84 -13.83
N GLY A 194 -3.11 14.05 -14.72
CA GLY A 194 -4.35 14.36 -15.43
C GLY A 194 -5.62 13.98 -14.68
N GLY A 195 -5.51 13.47 -13.44
CA GLY A 195 -6.66 13.04 -12.65
C GLY A 195 -7.21 11.66 -13.04
N GLU A 196 -6.55 10.94 -13.98
CA GLU A 196 -6.99 9.62 -14.40
C GLU A 196 -6.56 8.56 -13.38
N LEU A 197 -7.45 7.62 -13.08
CA LEU A 197 -7.17 6.52 -12.18
C LEU A 197 -6.14 5.58 -12.80
N VAL A 198 -5.07 5.32 -12.06
CA VAL A 198 -4.03 4.34 -12.38
C VAL A 198 -3.99 3.25 -11.34
N ARG A 199 -3.56 2.07 -11.74
CA ARG A 199 -3.28 0.96 -10.82
C ARG A 199 -1.94 0.35 -11.12
N ALA A 200 -1.28 -0.20 -10.12
CA ALA A 200 -0.13 -1.07 -10.30
C ALA A 200 -0.32 -2.38 -9.54
N GLY A 201 0.11 -3.46 -10.17
CA GLY A 201 0.08 -4.76 -9.53
C GLY A 201 1.23 -4.91 -8.56
N ILE A 202 0.95 -5.54 -7.42
CA ILE A 202 1.93 -5.94 -6.42
C ILE A 202 1.84 -7.45 -6.26
N HIS A 203 2.98 -8.10 -6.06
CA HIS A 203 3.01 -9.50 -5.67
C HIS A 203 3.98 -9.71 -4.52
N HIS A 204 3.51 -10.46 -3.55
CA HIS A 204 4.28 -10.98 -2.41
C HIS A 204 3.74 -12.36 -2.04
N VAL A 205 4.50 -13.12 -1.32
CA VAL A 205 3.99 -14.32 -0.62
C VAL A 205 3.09 -13.88 0.54
N PRO A 206 2.25 -14.77 1.10
CA PRO A 206 1.47 -14.43 2.29
C PRO A 206 2.35 -13.79 3.38
N TRP A 207 1.81 -12.75 4.00
CA TRP A 207 2.53 -12.01 5.03
C TRP A 207 2.95 -12.91 6.19
N PRO A 208 4.23 -12.91 6.56
CA PRO A 208 4.69 -13.56 7.81
C PRO A 208 4.38 -12.61 8.98
N LEU A 209 3.16 -12.67 9.51
CA LEU A 209 2.72 -11.78 10.58
C LEU A 209 3.09 -12.30 11.97
N GLU A 210 3.35 -11.38 12.85
CA GLU A 210 3.48 -11.55 14.29
C GLU A 210 2.50 -10.59 14.98
N ASP A 211 2.07 -10.92 16.19
CA ASP A 211 1.45 -9.91 17.04
C ASP A 211 2.47 -8.82 17.36
N ALA A 212 2.00 -7.62 17.62
CA ALA A 212 2.87 -6.49 17.87
C ALA A 212 2.41 -5.66 19.05
N GLU A 213 3.37 -4.96 19.65
CA GLU A 213 3.12 -3.86 20.57
C GLU A 213 3.71 -2.59 19.98
N ALA A 214 3.05 -1.47 20.22
CA ALA A 214 3.55 -0.16 19.83
C ALA A 214 3.12 0.91 20.83
N GLU A 215 4.06 1.80 21.13
CA GLU A 215 3.84 3.06 21.79
C GLU A 215 3.94 4.16 20.73
N ILE A 216 2.79 4.73 20.34
CA ILE A 216 2.72 5.77 19.33
C ILE A 216 2.62 7.11 20.07
N GLU A 217 3.75 7.79 20.19
CA GLU A 217 3.87 9.07 20.89
C GLU A 217 3.25 10.22 20.11
N ARG A 218 3.29 10.14 18.76
CA ARG A 218 2.72 11.15 17.86
C ARG A 218 2.35 10.55 16.49
N ASN A 219 1.19 10.93 15.99
CA ASN A 219 0.71 10.51 14.67
C ASN A 219 -0.18 11.59 14.04
N ASP A 220 0.43 12.52 13.32
CA ASP A 220 -0.27 13.63 12.66
C ASP A 220 -0.79 13.27 11.25
N LEU A 221 -0.56 12.02 10.77
CA LEU A 221 -0.83 11.67 9.37
C LEU A 221 -2.31 11.73 9.00
N ALA A 222 -3.18 11.20 9.86
CA ALA A 222 -4.61 11.18 9.58
C ALA A 222 -5.23 12.58 9.72
N GLU A 223 -4.78 13.37 10.70
CA GLU A 223 -5.20 14.76 10.86
C GLU A 223 -4.80 15.61 9.66
N ALA A 224 -3.63 15.36 9.08
CA ALA A 224 -3.15 16.04 7.87
C ALA A 224 -4.04 15.83 6.63
N ILE A 225 -4.92 14.83 6.64
CA ILE A 225 -5.94 14.59 5.61
C ILE A 225 -7.37 14.89 6.10
N GLY A 226 -7.52 15.53 7.27
CA GLY A 226 -8.79 15.92 7.85
C GLY A 226 -9.58 14.77 8.51
N ILE A 227 -8.92 13.68 8.89
CA ILE A 227 -9.52 12.57 9.63
C ILE A 227 -8.96 12.54 11.06
N GLN A 228 -9.85 12.54 12.05
CA GLN A 228 -9.49 12.26 13.43
C GLN A 228 -9.53 10.74 13.67
N LEU A 229 -8.44 10.21 14.18
CA LEU A 229 -8.40 8.81 14.61
C LEU A 229 -9.17 8.66 15.92
N PRO A 230 -9.84 7.52 16.15
CA PRO A 230 -10.46 7.25 17.44
C PRO A 230 -9.41 7.05 18.52
N ASP A 231 -9.75 7.35 19.77
CA ASP A 231 -8.88 7.14 20.95
C ASP A 231 -8.58 5.65 21.25
N GLN A 232 -9.22 4.76 20.52
CA GLN A 232 -8.98 3.32 20.65
C GLN A 232 -7.60 2.93 20.17
N GLN A 233 -7.01 1.97 20.85
CA GLN A 233 -5.75 1.37 20.42
C GLN A 233 -5.90 0.76 19.01
N PRO A 234 -4.90 0.93 18.14
CA PRO A 234 -4.92 0.33 16.83
C PRO A 234 -4.81 -1.18 16.88
N VAL A 235 -5.32 -1.84 15.85
CA VAL A 235 -4.99 -3.24 15.59
C VAL A 235 -3.58 -3.30 15.05
N LEU A 236 -2.71 -4.02 15.74
CA LEU A 236 -1.27 -4.06 15.48
C LEU A 236 -0.83 -5.41 14.96
N HIS A 237 0.00 -5.40 13.91
CA HIS A 237 0.75 -6.58 13.46
C HIS A 237 2.16 -6.15 13.06
N TYR A 238 3.09 -7.07 13.17
CA TYR A 238 4.47 -6.87 12.73
C TYR A 238 4.84 -7.90 11.67
N SER A 239 5.69 -7.49 10.74
CA SER A 239 6.30 -8.40 9.77
C SER A 239 7.78 -8.10 9.62
N ARG A 240 8.62 -9.09 9.96
CA ARG A 240 10.07 -8.93 9.95
C ARG A 240 10.64 -8.70 8.57
N ARG A 241 10.14 -9.40 7.56
CA ARG A 241 10.70 -9.31 6.20
C ARG A 241 9.78 -9.89 5.14
N LEU A 242 9.65 -9.15 4.02
CA LEU A 242 8.91 -9.59 2.85
C LEU A 242 9.58 -9.13 1.55
N ALA A 243 9.71 -10.01 0.56
CA ALA A 243 10.10 -9.66 -0.79
C ALA A 243 8.87 -9.31 -1.62
N VAL A 244 8.95 -8.21 -2.36
CA VAL A 244 7.83 -7.64 -3.12
C VAL A 244 8.24 -7.40 -4.56
N TYR A 245 7.32 -7.70 -5.47
CA TYR A 245 7.43 -7.44 -6.90
C TYR A 245 6.35 -6.45 -7.32
N LEU A 246 6.71 -5.45 -8.10
CA LEU A 246 5.81 -4.42 -8.59
C LEU A 246 5.79 -4.44 -10.12
N TRP A 247 4.60 -4.34 -10.68
CA TRP A 247 4.38 -4.15 -12.12
C TRP A 247 4.28 -2.67 -12.45
N PRO A 248 4.50 -2.30 -13.73
CA PRO A 248 4.28 -0.92 -14.15
C PRO A 248 2.86 -0.44 -13.81
N ALA A 249 2.73 0.85 -13.52
CA ALA A 249 1.41 1.44 -13.40
C ALA A 249 0.71 1.50 -14.77
N GLU A 250 -0.57 1.20 -14.80
CA GLU A 250 -1.42 1.21 -15.99
C GLU A 250 -2.69 2.03 -15.74
N LEU A 251 -3.21 2.68 -16.79
CA LEU A 251 -4.49 3.38 -16.71
C LEU A 251 -5.63 2.39 -16.49
N VAL A 252 -6.50 2.70 -15.54
CA VAL A 252 -7.76 1.98 -15.35
C VAL A 252 -8.75 2.46 -16.41
N ARG A 253 -8.70 1.84 -17.59
CA ARG A 253 -9.62 2.17 -18.69
C ARG A 253 -11.04 1.72 -18.36
N PRO A 254 -12.09 2.48 -18.77
CA PRO A 254 -13.44 1.97 -18.75
C PRO A 254 -13.52 0.65 -19.53
N ALA A 255 -14.27 -0.33 -19.01
CA ALA A 255 -14.62 -1.48 -19.82
C ALA A 255 -15.26 -0.95 -21.12
N LEU A 256 -14.73 -1.34 -22.26
CA LEU A 256 -15.38 -1.05 -23.53
C LEU A 256 -16.80 -1.59 -23.43
N SER A 257 -17.79 -0.70 -23.50
CA SER A 257 -19.19 -1.13 -23.63
C SER A 257 -19.25 -2.12 -24.79
N PRO A 258 -19.87 -3.29 -24.63
CA PRO A 258 -20.02 -4.21 -25.74
C PRO A 258 -20.66 -3.41 -26.89
N ARG A 259 -19.98 -3.37 -28.04
CA ARG A 259 -20.54 -2.75 -29.24
C ARG A 259 -21.93 -3.37 -29.42
N ARG A 260 -22.98 -2.53 -29.37
CA ARG A 260 -24.32 -2.99 -29.77
C ARG A 260 -24.15 -3.63 -31.14
N ALA A 261 -24.48 -4.89 -31.23
CA ALA A 261 -24.60 -5.56 -32.54
C ALA A 261 -25.50 -4.70 -33.41
N PRO A 262 -25.16 -4.47 -34.67
CA PRO A 262 -26.04 -3.75 -35.59
C PRO A 262 -27.39 -4.47 -35.61
N ALA A 263 -28.46 -3.68 -35.45
CA ALA A 263 -29.82 -4.21 -35.55
C ALA A 263 -29.98 -4.95 -36.91
N VAL A 264 -30.31 -6.21 -36.86
CA VAL A 264 -30.67 -6.97 -38.05
C VAL A 264 -31.93 -6.33 -38.60
N VAL A 265 -31.84 -5.61 -39.70
CA VAL A 265 -32.98 -5.12 -40.46
C VAL A 265 -33.55 -6.34 -41.16
N THR A 266 -34.67 -6.89 -40.68
CA THR A 266 -35.49 -7.85 -41.37
C THR A 266 -36.15 -7.15 -42.55
N PRO A 267 -35.96 -7.62 -43.79
CA PRO A 267 -36.72 -7.08 -44.91
C PRO A 267 -38.17 -7.49 -44.77
N SER A 268 -39.04 -6.45 -44.79
CA SER A 268 -40.48 -6.66 -44.91
C SER A 268 -40.79 -7.28 -46.28
N GLY A 269 -41.37 -8.46 -46.29
CA GLY A 269 -42.00 -9.07 -47.45
C GLY A 269 -43.41 -8.53 -47.68
#